data_aa3676fc8d1373f7e459a108c598f003
#
_entry.id   aa3676fc8d1373f7e459a108c598f003
#
_cell.length_a   1.000
_cell.length_b   1.000
_cell.length_c   1.000
_cell.angle_alpha   90.00
_cell.angle_beta   90.00
_cell.angle_gamma   90.00
#
_symmetry.space_group_name_H-M   'P 1'
#
loop_
_entity.id
_entity.type
_entity.pdbx_description
1 polymer ?
#
loop_
_entity_poly.entity_id
_entity_poly.type
_entity_poly.pdbx_seq_one_letter_code
_entity_poly.pdbx_strand_id
1 'polypeptide(L)'
;MLTTVADSARDRVASGFRRMVSGDPTGAPDWVQQLAHGSDPGYFGPGSAAWAVHGSLPTLVGGIRSLLMQALHPGALAGVMQHSRYEQDALGRLAGTTQWLTVVTFGDTAAADRECARVRGMHRRVTGTYPTEQGERAYAATDPDLLRWVHVAFTDSF
;
A
#
# COMPACT_ATOMS: atom_id res chain seq x y z
N MET A 1 10.20 10.84 -36.51
CA MET A 1 11.00 11.67 -35.58
C MET A 1 10.16 12.21 -34.40
N LEU A 2 8.87 12.56 -34.56
CA LEU A 2 8.00 13.01 -33.47
C LEU A 2 7.59 11.88 -32.48
N THR A 3 7.42 10.66 -32.95
CA THR A 3 7.11 9.48 -32.13
C THR A 3 8.21 9.18 -31.10
N THR A 4 9.48 9.24 -31.49
CA THR A 4 10.63 8.96 -30.62
C THR A 4 10.79 9.95 -29.47
N VAL A 5 10.43 11.22 -29.65
CA VAL A 5 10.50 12.26 -28.61
C VAL A 5 9.36 12.11 -27.60
N ALA A 6 8.15 11.82 -28.10
CA ALA A 6 6.99 11.56 -27.25
C ALA A 6 7.18 10.28 -26.39
N ASP A 7 7.74 9.22 -26.98
CA ASP A 7 8.05 7.97 -26.28
C ASP A 7 9.10 8.21 -25.17
N SER A 8 10.18 8.97 -25.46
CA SER A 8 11.19 9.29 -24.47
C SER A 8 10.70 10.20 -23.34
N ALA A 9 9.74 11.07 -23.60
CA ALA A 9 9.10 11.90 -22.58
C ALA A 9 8.17 11.06 -21.66
N ARG A 10 7.38 10.20 -22.28
CA ARG A 10 6.51 9.24 -21.57
C ARG A 10 7.32 8.32 -20.65
N ASP A 11 8.43 7.78 -21.15
CA ASP A 11 9.30 6.88 -20.37
C ASP A 11 9.95 7.60 -19.19
N ARG A 12 10.37 8.87 -19.37
CA ARG A 12 10.89 9.69 -18.26
C ARG A 12 9.83 9.94 -17.19
N VAL A 13 8.62 10.32 -17.57
CA VAL A 13 7.52 10.53 -16.63
C VAL A 13 7.18 9.24 -15.90
N ALA A 14 7.04 8.12 -16.62
CA ALA A 14 6.77 6.81 -16.03
C ALA A 14 7.88 6.34 -15.09
N SER A 15 9.14 6.58 -15.46
CA SER A 15 10.30 6.26 -14.61
C SER A 15 10.34 7.14 -13.35
N GLY A 16 10.09 8.44 -13.48
CA GLY A 16 9.97 9.35 -12.34
C GLY A 16 8.87 8.94 -11.38
N PHE A 17 7.71 8.59 -11.93
CA PHE A 17 6.57 8.10 -11.16
C PHE A 17 6.90 6.78 -10.43
N ARG A 18 7.47 5.78 -11.13
CA ARG A 18 7.88 4.52 -10.51
C ARG A 18 8.84 4.73 -9.34
N ARG A 19 9.85 5.60 -9.49
CA ARG A 19 10.77 5.96 -8.39
C ARG A 19 10.04 6.54 -7.19
N MET A 20 9.10 7.46 -7.44
CA MET A 20 8.31 8.09 -6.38
C MET A 20 7.46 7.09 -5.60
N VAL A 21 6.71 6.21 -6.28
CA VAL A 21 5.78 5.28 -5.63
C VAL A 21 6.44 4.04 -5.05
N SER A 22 7.61 3.64 -5.57
CA SER A 22 8.37 2.49 -5.06
C SER A 22 9.34 2.87 -3.93
N GLY A 23 9.67 4.17 -3.80
CA GLY A 23 10.72 4.62 -2.89
C GLY A 23 12.13 4.17 -3.31
N ASP A 24 12.30 3.60 -4.51
CA ASP A 24 13.56 3.08 -5.01
C ASP A 24 14.15 4.02 -6.07
N PRO A 25 15.44 4.41 -5.98
CA PRO A 25 16.08 5.34 -6.92
C PRO A 25 16.06 4.88 -8.38
N THR A 26 16.01 3.57 -8.61
CA THR A 26 15.95 3.00 -9.96
C THR A 26 14.51 2.91 -10.49
N GLY A 27 13.52 2.92 -9.59
CA GLY A 27 12.11 2.66 -9.90
C GLY A 27 11.83 1.19 -10.22
N ALA A 28 12.76 0.30 -9.92
CA ALA A 28 12.65 -1.14 -10.15
C ALA A 28 13.28 -1.92 -8.97
N PRO A 29 12.73 -1.80 -7.77
CA PRO A 29 13.23 -2.51 -6.59
C PRO A 29 13.17 -4.03 -6.79
N ASP A 30 14.01 -4.78 -6.07
CA ASP A 30 14.16 -6.24 -6.19
C ASP A 30 12.83 -6.99 -6.09
N TRP A 31 11.91 -6.52 -5.25
CA TRP A 31 10.61 -7.17 -5.11
C TRP A 31 9.75 -7.07 -6.39
N VAL A 32 9.92 -6.05 -7.22
CA VAL A 32 9.26 -5.93 -8.55
C VAL A 32 9.82 -6.98 -9.51
N GLN A 33 11.14 -7.20 -9.48
CA GLN A 33 11.78 -8.25 -10.30
C GLN A 33 11.27 -9.64 -9.93
N GLN A 34 11.08 -9.90 -8.63
CA GLN A 34 10.57 -11.17 -8.14
C GLN A 34 9.14 -11.48 -8.60
N LEU A 35 8.28 -10.46 -8.79
CA LEU A 35 6.92 -10.66 -9.30
C LEU A 35 6.88 -11.24 -10.71
N ALA A 36 7.86 -10.89 -11.56
CA ALA A 36 7.94 -11.37 -12.94
C ALA A 36 8.25 -12.87 -13.04
N HIS A 37 8.68 -13.52 -11.96
CA HIS A 37 9.14 -14.91 -11.94
C HIS A 37 8.28 -15.80 -11.02
N GLY A 38 7.03 -15.39 -10.75
CA GLY A 38 6.10 -16.14 -9.90
C GLY A 38 5.80 -17.55 -10.43
N SER A 39 5.54 -18.49 -9.52
CA SER A 39 5.30 -19.90 -9.81
C SER A 39 3.82 -20.26 -10.02
N ASP A 40 2.92 -19.37 -9.61
CA ASP A 40 1.46 -19.55 -9.69
C ASP A 40 0.76 -18.20 -9.85
N PRO A 41 -0.57 -18.16 -10.15
CA PRO A 41 -1.31 -16.90 -10.34
C PRO A 41 -1.52 -16.04 -9.06
N GLY A 42 -1.08 -16.50 -7.91
CA GLY A 42 -1.31 -15.79 -6.64
C GLY A 42 -2.76 -15.84 -6.14
N TYR A 43 -3.06 -14.95 -5.20
CA TYR A 43 -4.40 -14.92 -4.58
C TYR A 43 -5.53 -14.55 -5.53
N PHE A 44 -5.27 -13.69 -6.50
CA PHE A 44 -6.30 -13.14 -7.38
C PHE A 44 -6.18 -13.62 -8.82
N GLY A 45 -4.98 -13.70 -9.34
CA GLY A 45 -4.68 -14.10 -10.72
C GLY A 45 -5.05 -13.09 -11.80
N PRO A 46 -4.49 -13.25 -13.00
CA PRO A 46 -4.83 -12.44 -14.18
C PRO A 46 -6.32 -12.60 -14.54
N GLY A 47 -6.99 -11.49 -14.84
CA GLY A 47 -8.42 -11.49 -15.18
C GLY A 47 -9.38 -11.32 -13.99
N SER A 48 -8.88 -11.29 -12.76
CA SER A 48 -9.69 -10.92 -11.60
C SER A 48 -9.99 -9.41 -11.56
N ALA A 49 -11.06 -9.03 -10.83
CA ALA A 49 -11.38 -7.63 -10.60
C ALA A 49 -10.22 -6.90 -9.89
N ALA A 50 -9.55 -7.54 -8.94
CA ALA A 50 -8.40 -6.97 -8.25
C ALA A 50 -7.26 -6.59 -9.22
N TRP A 51 -6.94 -7.47 -10.19
CA TRP A 51 -5.95 -7.17 -11.23
C TRP A 51 -6.37 -6.00 -12.12
N ALA A 52 -7.64 -5.96 -12.53
CA ALA A 52 -8.15 -4.88 -13.38
C ALA A 52 -8.12 -3.52 -12.67
N VAL A 53 -8.57 -3.48 -11.42
CA VAL A 53 -8.59 -2.27 -10.60
C VAL A 53 -7.18 -1.79 -10.31
N HIS A 54 -6.33 -2.65 -9.72
CA HIS A 54 -4.99 -2.25 -9.28
C HIS A 54 -3.99 -2.11 -10.42
N GLY A 55 -4.25 -2.66 -11.60
CA GLY A 55 -3.47 -2.45 -12.81
C GLY A 55 -3.81 -1.16 -13.57
N SER A 56 -4.77 -0.38 -13.11
CA SER A 56 -5.23 0.84 -13.76
C SER A 56 -4.75 2.11 -13.05
N LEU A 57 -4.61 3.24 -13.79
CA LEU A 57 -4.21 4.52 -13.19
C LEU A 57 -5.18 5.05 -12.12
N PRO A 58 -6.50 4.89 -12.22
CA PRO A 58 -7.44 5.29 -11.15
C PRO A 58 -7.14 4.68 -9.79
N THR A 59 -6.41 3.56 -9.71
CA THR A 59 -5.97 2.96 -8.43
C THR A 59 -5.21 3.95 -7.54
N LEU A 60 -4.51 4.93 -8.13
CA LEU A 60 -3.79 5.95 -7.38
C LEU A 60 -4.74 6.87 -6.59
N VAL A 61 -5.86 7.23 -7.21
CA VAL A 61 -6.91 8.02 -6.56
C VAL A 61 -7.56 7.20 -5.45
N GLY A 62 -7.87 5.93 -5.73
CA GLY A 62 -8.38 4.98 -4.74
C GLY A 62 -7.43 4.82 -3.55
N GLY A 63 -6.13 4.71 -3.81
CA GLY A 63 -5.10 4.63 -2.79
C GLY A 63 -5.06 5.86 -1.88
N ILE A 64 -5.08 7.07 -2.44
CA ILE A 64 -5.15 8.31 -1.65
C ILE A 64 -6.44 8.35 -0.84
N ARG A 65 -7.59 8.06 -1.46
CA ARG A 65 -8.88 8.02 -0.78
C ARG A 65 -8.86 7.02 0.39
N SER A 66 -8.33 5.84 0.20
CA SER A 66 -8.27 4.81 1.24
C SER A 66 -7.46 5.25 2.47
N LEU A 67 -6.34 5.95 2.26
CA LEU A 67 -5.53 6.49 3.35
C LEU A 67 -6.26 7.61 4.11
N LEU A 68 -6.99 8.48 3.41
CA LEU A 68 -7.81 9.52 4.03
C LEU A 68 -8.98 8.91 4.81
N MET A 69 -9.66 7.91 4.23
CA MET A 69 -10.75 7.19 4.92
C MET A 69 -10.23 6.44 6.15
N GLN A 70 -9.07 5.79 6.06
CA GLN A 70 -8.43 5.14 7.21
C GLN A 70 -8.24 6.12 8.38
N ALA A 71 -7.80 7.35 8.07
CA ALA A 71 -7.51 8.38 9.06
C ALA A 71 -8.76 8.94 9.78
N LEU A 72 -9.97 8.68 9.29
CA LEU A 72 -11.21 9.07 9.97
C LEU A 72 -11.46 8.26 11.25
N HIS A 73 -10.82 7.11 11.43
CA HIS A 73 -10.91 6.37 12.68
C HIS A 73 -9.81 6.80 13.65
N PRO A 74 -10.13 7.35 14.84
CA PRO A 74 -9.12 7.92 15.74
C PRO A 74 -8.01 6.94 16.13
N GLY A 75 -8.33 5.68 16.41
CA GLY A 75 -7.33 4.66 16.74
C GLY A 75 -6.42 4.30 15.56
N ALA A 76 -6.95 4.28 14.32
CA ALA A 76 -6.13 4.06 13.12
C ALA A 76 -5.21 5.26 12.86
N LEU A 77 -5.73 6.49 13.01
CA LEU A 77 -4.94 7.71 12.90
C LEU A 77 -3.83 7.75 13.95
N ALA A 78 -4.16 7.45 15.22
CA ALA A 78 -3.17 7.41 16.31
C ALA A 78 -2.04 6.40 16.01
N GLY A 79 -2.37 5.22 15.48
CA GLY A 79 -1.37 4.24 15.05
C GLY A 79 -0.43 4.78 13.97
N VAL A 80 -0.96 5.49 13.00
CA VAL A 80 -0.14 6.14 11.96
C VAL A 80 0.72 7.25 12.56
N MET A 81 0.14 8.14 13.38
CA MET A 81 0.85 9.26 14.00
C MET A 81 2.00 8.81 14.89
N GLN A 82 1.79 7.78 15.72
CA GLN A 82 2.74 7.35 16.74
C GLN A 82 3.80 6.36 16.23
N HIS A 83 3.52 5.61 15.16
CA HIS A 83 4.40 4.51 14.70
C HIS A 83 4.91 4.67 13.26
N SER A 84 4.52 5.71 12.56
CA SER A 84 4.99 5.95 11.20
C SER A 84 5.70 7.30 11.12
N ARG A 85 6.68 7.39 10.24
CA ARG A 85 7.39 8.66 9.95
C ARG A 85 6.70 9.45 8.83
N TYR A 86 5.35 9.39 8.75
CA TYR A 86 4.64 9.99 7.62
C TYR A 86 4.85 11.51 7.50
N GLU A 87 5.08 12.22 8.61
CA GLU A 87 5.36 13.66 8.61
C GLU A 87 6.75 13.98 8.06
N GLN A 88 7.73 13.10 8.28
CA GLN A 88 9.12 13.27 7.83
C GLN A 88 9.36 12.58 6.48
N ASP A 89 8.64 11.49 6.19
CA ASP A 89 8.81 10.66 5.01
C ASP A 89 7.47 10.07 4.52
N ALA A 90 6.59 10.93 4.02
CA ALA A 90 5.30 10.52 3.48
C ALA A 90 5.43 9.57 2.27
N LEU A 91 6.46 9.79 1.44
CA LEU A 91 6.70 8.95 0.25
C LEU A 91 7.20 7.56 0.63
N GLY A 92 8.07 7.42 1.63
CA GLY A 92 8.49 6.11 2.14
C GLY A 92 7.33 5.33 2.76
N ARG A 93 6.41 6.02 3.44
CA ARG A 93 5.16 5.44 3.93
C ARG A 93 4.29 4.92 2.78
N LEU A 94 4.12 5.73 1.74
CA LEU A 94 3.38 5.36 0.53
C LEU A 94 4.02 4.15 -0.15
N ALA A 95 5.34 4.16 -0.32
CA ALA A 95 6.10 3.07 -0.94
C ALA A 95 5.87 1.72 -0.24
N GLY A 96 5.89 1.69 1.10
CA GLY A 96 5.61 0.47 1.87
C GLY A 96 4.20 -0.07 1.67
N THR A 97 3.20 0.81 1.54
CA THR A 97 1.81 0.43 1.24
C THR A 97 1.67 -0.05 -0.20
N THR A 98 2.30 0.64 -1.14
CA THR A 98 2.33 0.27 -2.57
C THR A 98 2.99 -1.09 -2.77
N GLN A 99 4.11 -1.35 -2.10
CA GLN A 99 4.76 -2.66 -2.14
C GLN A 99 3.80 -3.76 -1.68
N TRP A 100 3.19 -3.60 -0.51
CA TRP A 100 2.25 -4.60 0.02
C TRP A 100 1.09 -4.85 -0.94
N LEU A 101 0.43 -3.79 -1.41
CA LEU A 101 -0.70 -3.90 -2.33
C LEU A 101 -0.30 -4.59 -3.63
N THR A 102 0.84 -4.21 -4.20
CA THR A 102 1.34 -4.75 -5.46
C THR A 102 1.71 -6.23 -5.33
N VAL A 103 2.45 -6.60 -4.28
CA VAL A 103 2.88 -8.00 -4.08
C VAL A 103 1.70 -8.90 -3.78
N VAL A 104 0.74 -8.46 -2.97
CA VAL A 104 -0.47 -9.25 -2.66
C VAL A 104 -1.39 -9.40 -3.86
N THR A 105 -1.47 -8.38 -4.73
CA THR A 105 -2.33 -8.42 -5.91
C THR A 105 -1.71 -9.20 -7.06
N PHE A 106 -0.42 -9.00 -7.34
CA PHE A 106 0.23 -9.48 -8.57
C PHE A 106 1.28 -10.57 -8.34
N GLY A 107 1.70 -10.81 -7.09
CA GLY A 107 2.66 -11.85 -6.75
C GLY A 107 2.05 -13.23 -6.74
N ASP A 108 2.92 -14.25 -6.82
CA ASP A 108 2.52 -15.62 -6.57
C ASP A 108 2.09 -15.83 -5.10
N THR A 109 1.45 -16.95 -4.82
CA THR A 109 0.94 -17.26 -3.47
C THR A 109 2.03 -17.15 -2.41
N ALA A 110 3.23 -17.66 -2.69
CA ALA A 110 4.33 -17.62 -1.73
C ALA A 110 4.82 -16.19 -1.44
N ALA A 111 4.87 -15.30 -2.45
CA ALA A 111 5.22 -13.91 -2.27
C ALA A 111 4.15 -13.16 -1.47
N ALA A 112 2.88 -13.36 -1.80
CA ALA A 112 1.74 -12.76 -1.09
C ALA A 112 1.72 -13.19 0.39
N ASP A 113 1.95 -14.47 0.68
CA ASP A 113 2.02 -15.00 2.05
C ASP A 113 3.15 -14.35 2.86
N ARG A 114 4.35 -14.25 2.28
CA ARG A 114 5.49 -13.59 2.93
C ARG A 114 5.19 -12.12 3.25
N GLU A 115 4.62 -11.41 2.29
CA GLU A 115 4.32 -9.99 2.45
C GLU A 115 3.19 -9.75 3.48
N CYS A 116 2.16 -10.58 3.48
CA CYS A 116 1.13 -10.56 4.51
C CYS A 116 1.70 -10.89 5.90
N ALA A 117 2.62 -11.84 6.00
CA ALA A 117 3.29 -12.17 7.26
C ALA A 117 4.16 -11.02 7.76
N ARG A 118 4.87 -10.31 6.87
CA ARG A 118 5.66 -9.11 7.18
C ARG A 118 4.78 -8.02 7.79
N VAL A 119 3.64 -7.70 7.14
CA VAL A 119 2.71 -6.66 7.62
C VAL A 119 2.06 -7.06 8.94
N ARG A 120 1.60 -8.31 9.08
CA ARG A 120 1.10 -8.82 10.38
C ARG A 120 2.15 -8.72 11.49
N GLY A 121 3.42 -9.00 11.17
CA GLY A 121 4.53 -8.85 12.10
C GLY A 121 4.76 -7.41 12.56
N MET A 122 4.60 -6.46 11.66
CA MET A 122 4.65 -5.03 11.97
C MET A 122 3.46 -4.62 12.87
N HIS A 123 2.23 -4.99 12.50
CA HIS A 123 1.02 -4.62 13.24
C HIS A 123 1.03 -5.10 14.69
N ARG A 124 1.63 -6.26 15.00
CA ARG A 124 1.76 -6.73 16.39
C ARG A 124 2.53 -5.78 17.31
N ARG A 125 3.33 -4.87 16.77
CA ARG A 125 4.11 -3.89 17.52
C ARG A 125 3.46 -2.51 17.59
N VAL A 126 2.35 -2.32 16.89
CA VAL A 126 1.65 -1.03 16.81
C VAL A 126 0.52 -1.03 17.82
N THR A 127 0.81 -0.48 19.00
CA THR A 127 -0.13 -0.32 20.12
C THR A 127 0.10 1.03 20.79
N GLY A 128 -0.92 1.60 21.43
CA GLY A 128 -0.80 2.87 22.13
C GLY A 128 -2.12 3.33 22.69
N THR A 129 -2.21 4.62 23.02
CA THR A 129 -3.43 5.29 23.45
C THR A 129 -3.67 6.55 22.64
N TYR A 130 -4.90 7.01 22.63
CA TYR A 130 -5.31 8.31 22.09
C TYR A 130 -6.38 8.97 22.97
N PRO A 131 -6.41 10.31 23.05
CA PRO A 131 -7.39 11.02 23.87
C PRO A 131 -8.79 10.93 23.26
N THR A 132 -9.80 10.80 24.12
CA THR A 132 -11.22 10.94 23.81
C THR A 132 -11.89 11.86 24.82
N GLU A 133 -13.13 12.24 24.58
CA GLU A 133 -13.92 13.01 25.55
C GLU A 133 -14.11 12.29 26.90
N GLN A 134 -13.99 10.96 26.90
CA GLN A 134 -14.15 10.11 28.09
C GLN A 134 -12.81 9.71 28.71
N GLY A 135 -11.69 10.25 28.25
CA GLY A 135 -10.34 9.95 28.70
C GLY A 135 -9.50 9.20 27.65
N GLU A 136 -8.37 8.64 28.09
CA GLU A 136 -7.47 7.88 27.23
C GLU A 136 -8.09 6.54 26.80
N ARG A 137 -8.06 6.24 25.50
CA ARG A 137 -8.50 4.97 24.93
C ARG A 137 -7.32 4.24 24.31
N ALA A 138 -7.14 2.97 24.69
CA ALA A 138 -6.12 2.11 24.10
C ALA A 138 -6.52 1.64 22.69
N TYR A 139 -5.51 1.38 21.84
CA TYR A 139 -5.67 0.76 20.54
C TYR A 139 -4.53 -0.26 20.29
N ALA A 140 -4.81 -1.21 19.42
CA ALA A 140 -3.82 -2.11 18.83
C ALA A 140 -4.14 -2.29 17.34
N ALA A 141 -3.12 -2.25 16.47
CA ALA A 141 -3.34 -2.47 15.04
C ALA A 141 -3.76 -3.92 14.70
N THR A 142 -3.77 -4.80 15.68
CA THR A 142 -4.32 -6.16 15.59
C THR A 142 -5.76 -6.27 16.08
N ASP A 143 -6.35 -5.17 16.57
CA ASP A 143 -7.75 -5.15 17.00
C ASP A 143 -8.67 -5.48 15.81
N PRO A 144 -9.58 -6.46 15.95
CA PRO A 144 -10.48 -6.87 14.88
C PRO A 144 -11.36 -5.74 14.33
N ASP A 145 -11.81 -4.82 15.19
CA ASP A 145 -12.65 -3.70 14.76
C ASP A 145 -11.83 -2.67 13.97
N LEU A 146 -10.58 -2.41 14.39
CA LEU A 146 -9.67 -1.56 13.63
C LEU A 146 -9.30 -2.18 12.27
N LEU A 147 -9.02 -3.46 12.25
CA LEU A 147 -8.74 -4.20 11.00
C LEU A 147 -9.95 -4.18 10.06
N ARG A 148 -11.15 -4.35 10.59
CA ARG A 148 -12.41 -4.26 9.82
C ARG A 148 -12.59 -2.87 9.23
N TRP A 149 -12.39 -1.82 10.02
CA TRP A 149 -12.46 -0.44 9.55
C TRP A 149 -11.53 -0.20 8.37
N VAL A 150 -10.25 -0.56 8.53
CA VAL A 150 -9.25 -0.38 7.46
C VAL A 150 -9.61 -1.19 6.23
N HIS A 151 -10.05 -2.44 6.40
CA HIS A 151 -10.49 -3.30 5.30
C HIS A 151 -11.64 -2.67 4.51
N VAL A 152 -12.68 -2.18 5.19
CA VAL A 152 -13.81 -1.49 4.54
C VAL A 152 -13.35 -0.21 3.85
N ALA A 153 -12.53 0.62 4.51
CA ALA A 153 -12.02 1.86 3.94
C ALA A 153 -11.23 1.62 2.64
N PHE A 154 -10.43 0.55 2.60
CA PHE A 154 -9.71 0.15 1.38
C PHE A 154 -10.67 -0.40 0.32
N THR A 155 -11.50 -1.37 0.65
CA THR A 155 -12.40 -2.00 -0.33
C THR A 155 -13.38 -1.01 -0.97
N ASP A 156 -13.90 -0.05 -0.19
CA ASP A 156 -14.80 0.99 -0.68
C ASP A 156 -14.08 2.05 -1.53
N SER A 157 -12.76 2.15 -1.42
CA SER A 157 -11.98 3.16 -2.13
C SER A 157 -11.53 2.73 -3.51
N PHE A 158 -11.42 1.44 -3.77
CA PHE A 158 -11.01 0.85 -5.03
C PHE A 158 -12.17 0.24 -5.80
#